data_b5bbf4bea7eee9db1f518e086ff026e3
#
_entry.id   b5bbf4bea7eee9db1f518e086ff026e3
#
_cell.length_a   1.000
_cell.length_b   1.000
_cell.length_c   1.000
_cell.angle_alpha   90.00
_cell.angle_beta   90.00
_cell.angle_gamma   90.00
#
_symmetry.space_group_name_H-M   'P 1'
#
loop_
_entity.id
_entity.type
_entity.pdbx_description
1 polymer ?
#
loop_
_entity_poly.entity_id
_entity_poly.type
_entity_poly.pdbx_seq_one_letter_code
_entity_poly.pdbx_strand_id
1 'polypeptide(L)'
;METVPPEAVTPAPPLCRLNEIPDGGATAVDAMLVDGEESLILLRHGEHVQAYLNICPHTARRLDYAPGKFLLKNDTLICAVHGATFNQADGLCIAGPCRGEHLRTVAIRVENDGTVHLATGA
;
A
#
# COMPACT_ATOMS: atom_id res chain seq x y z
N MET A 1 15.67 16.48 -30.92
CA MET A 1 15.22 16.27 -30.72
C MET A 1 14.64 16.39 -30.21
N GLU A 2 14.63 16.14 -29.84
CA GLU A 2 14.10 15.99 -29.57
C GLU A 2 13.50 16.13 -28.80
N THR A 3 13.45 16.55 -28.98
CA THR A 3 12.83 16.81 -28.23
C THR A 3 12.00 16.12 -27.65
N VAL A 4 12.18 16.32 -26.99
CA VAL A 4 11.53 15.45 -26.21
C VAL A 4 10.42 16.14 -25.70
N PRO A 5 9.40 15.81 -26.06
CA PRO A 5 8.22 16.38 -25.62
C PRO A 5 8.08 16.05 -24.19
N PRO A 6 7.39 16.86 -23.50
CA PRO A 6 7.14 16.68 -22.11
C PRO A 6 6.69 15.31 -21.80
N GLU A 7 6.18 14.82 -22.75
CA GLU A 7 5.71 13.57 -22.56
C GLU A 7 6.81 12.68 -22.63
N ALA A 8 7.82 13.11 -23.11
CA ALA A 8 8.95 12.33 -23.00
C ALA A 8 9.28 12.27 -21.57
N VAL A 9 8.63 13.05 -20.84
CA VAL A 9 8.57 12.75 -19.48
C VAL A 9 7.69 11.55 -19.38
N THR A 10 8.26 10.44 -19.42
CA THR A 10 7.51 9.22 -19.24
C THR A 10 6.83 9.27 -17.91
N PRO A 11 5.60 8.86 -17.84
CA PRO A 11 4.95 8.69 -16.56
C PRO A 11 5.78 7.74 -15.71
N ALA A 12 5.72 7.91 -14.43
CA ALA A 12 6.38 6.99 -13.52
C ALA A 12 5.88 5.57 -13.82
N PRO A 13 6.74 4.59 -13.71
CA PRO A 13 6.30 3.20 -13.94
C PRO A 13 5.24 2.82 -12.93
N PRO A 14 4.37 1.88 -13.26
CA PRO A 14 3.36 1.43 -12.32
C PRO A 14 4.00 0.79 -11.10
N LEU A 15 3.31 0.87 -9.97
CA LEU A 15 3.76 0.18 -8.76
C LEU A 15 3.73 -1.32 -8.97
N CYS A 16 2.68 -1.81 -9.60
CA CYS A 16 2.52 -3.21 -9.94
C CYS A 16 1.31 -3.36 -10.85
N ARG A 17 0.99 -4.59 -11.21
CA ARG A 17 -0.25 -4.89 -11.90
C ARG A 17 -1.23 -5.49 -10.91
N LEU A 18 -2.52 -5.26 -11.17
CA LEU A 18 -3.59 -5.76 -10.29
C LEU A 18 -3.48 -7.27 -10.09
N ASN A 19 -3.17 -8.00 -11.15
CA ASN A 19 -3.08 -9.46 -11.05
C ASN A 19 -1.85 -9.95 -10.27
N GLU A 20 -0.97 -9.04 -9.86
CA GLU A 20 0.15 -9.39 -8.99
C GLU A 20 -0.23 -9.31 -7.52
N ILE A 21 -1.42 -8.81 -7.22
CA ILE A 21 -1.96 -8.78 -5.86
C ILE A 21 -3.02 -9.87 -5.76
N PRO A 22 -2.90 -10.84 -4.85
CA PRO A 22 -3.93 -11.86 -4.71
C PRO A 22 -5.28 -11.21 -4.40
N ASP A 23 -6.35 -11.67 -5.04
CA ASP A 23 -7.69 -11.15 -4.75
C ASP A 23 -8.04 -11.49 -3.30
N GLY A 24 -8.46 -10.49 -2.55
CA GLY A 24 -8.69 -10.66 -1.12
C GLY A 24 -7.41 -10.67 -0.30
N GLY A 25 -6.27 -10.40 -0.94
CA GLY A 25 -4.96 -10.47 -0.30
C GLY A 25 -4.22 -9.16 -0.35
N ALA A 26 -2.91 -9.23 -0.14
CA ALA A 26 -2.05 -8.06 -0.04
C ALA A 26 -0.66 -8.35 -0.60
N THR A 27 0.04 -7.29 -0.96
CA THR A 27 1.45 -7.37 -1.30
C THR A 27 2.14 -6.08 -0.84
N ALA A 28 3.47 -6.08 -0.87
CA ALA A 28 4.25 -4.89 -0.58
C ALA A 28 4.98 -4.46 -1.85
N VAL A 29 5.02 -3.17 -2.08
CA VAL A 29 5.80 -2.60 -3.18
C VAL A 29 6.57 -1.40 -2.65
N ASP A 30 7.71 -1.11 -3.26
CA ASP A 30 8.44 0.10 -2.92
C ASP A 30 8.02 1.21 -3.87
N ALA A 31 7.88 2.40 -3.33
CA ALA A 31 7.46 3.56 -4.11
C ALA A 31 8.24 4.78 -3.69
N MET A 32 8.50 5.67 -4.63
CA MET A 32 9.15 6.94 -4.32
C MET A 32 8.08 7.96 -3.99
N LEU A 33 8.05 8.35 -2.73
CA LEU A 33 7.13 9.38 -2.24
C LEU A 33 7.89 10.69 -2.04
N VAL A 34 7.18 11.70 -1.59
CA VAL A 34 7.78 13.02 -1.36
C VAL A 34 8.97 12.93 -0.40
N ASP A 35 8.84 12.10 0.62
CA ASP A 35 9.87 11.97 1.67
C ASP A 35 10.93 10.92 1.34
N GLY A 36 10.88 10.31 0.18
CA GLY A 36 11.84 9.27 -0.21
C GLY A 36 11.18 7.96 -0.54
N GLU A 37 11.99 6.93 -0.70
CA GLU A 37 11.47 5.60 -1.04
C GLU A 37 10.86 4.95 0.19
N GLU A 38 9.63 4.45 0.05
CA GLU A 38 8.89 3.83 1.13
C GLU A 38 8.28 2.52 0.66
N SER A 39 8.11 1.59 1.59
CA SER A 39 7.36 0.38 1.32
C SER A 39 5.88 0.64 1.54
N LEU A 40 5.06 0.22 0.59
CA LEU A 40 3.62 0.36 0.67
C LEU A 40 2.95 -1.00 0.79
N ILE A 41 1.86 -1.05 1.55
CA ILE A 41 0.99 -2.22 1.59
C ILE A 41 -0.11 -1.97 0.58
N LEU A 42 -0.30 -2.91 -0.35
CA LEU A 42 -1.42 -2.85 -1.29
C LEU A 42 -2.38 -3.97 -0.95
N LEU A 43 -3.63 -3.61 -0.66
CA LEU A 43 -4.69 -4.54 -0.31
C LEU A 43 -5.69 -4.56 -1.46
N ARG A 44 -6.04 -5.75 -1.92
CA ARG A 44 -6.94 -5.90 -3.07
C ARG A 44 -8.24 -6.57 -2.71
N HIS A 45 -9.35 -6.00 -3.20
CA HIS A 45 -10.67 -6.62 -3.14
C HIS A 45 -11.29 -6.48 -4.54
N GLY A 46 -11.25 -7.53 -5.34
CA GLY A 46 -11.72 -7.47 -6.71
C GLY A 46 -10.87 -6.53 -7.54
N GLU A 47 -11.46 -5.46 -8.04
CA GLU A 47 -10.73 -4.44 -8.79
C GLU A 47 -10.39 -3.22 -7.94
N HIS A 48 -10.72 -3.27 -6.66
CA HIS A 48 -10.44 -2.18 -5.73
C HIS A 48 -9.13 -2.43 -5.00
N VAL A 49 -8.28 -1.44 -4.93
CA VAL A 49 -6.99 -1.52 -4.23
C VAL A 49 -6.88 -0.35 -3.28
N GLN A 50 -6.43 -0.64 -2.06
CA GLN A 50 -6.12 0.39 -1.07
C GLN A 50 -4.64 0.30 -0.73
N ALA A 51 -4.03 1.44 -0.43
CA ALA A 51 -2.62 1.48 -0.11
C ALA A 51 -2.37 2.21 1.19
N TYR A 52 -1.46 1.67 1.98
CA TYR A 52 -1.01 2.28 3.23
C TYR A 52 0.50 2.20 3.28
N LEU A 53 1.13 3.11 4.04
CA LEU A 53 2.54 2.96 4.35
C LEU A 53 2.74 1.70 5.18
N ASN A 54 3.77 0.94 4.85
CA ASN A 54 4.08 -0.30 5.56
C ASN A 54 4.89 0.02 6.82
N ILE A 55 4.27 0.81 7.70
CA ILE A 55 4.87 1.25 8.96
C ILE A 55 3.79 1.16 10.03
N CYS A 56 4.06 0.33 11.04
CA CYS A 56 3.16 0.22 12.18
C CYS A 56 3.29 1.47 13.05
N PRO A 57 2.19 2.18 13.34
CA PRO A 57 2.29 3.41 14.14
C PRO A 57 2.82 3.19 15.55
N HIS A 58 2.74 1.97 16.07
CA HIS A 58 3.23 1.67 17.41
C HIS A 58 4.74 1.53 17.45
N THR A 59 5.33 0.82 16.46
CA THR A 59 6.73 0.44 16.52
C THR A 59 7.58 1.04 15.43
N ALA A 60 6.98 1.70 14.45
CA ALA A 60 7.63 2.20 13.24
C ALA A 60 8.28 1.07 12.42
N ARG A 61 7.87 -0.18 12.64
CA ARG A 61 8.38 -1.33 11.91
C ARG A 61 7.41 -1.73 10.82
N ARG A 62 7.90 -2.52 9.86
CA ARG A 62 7.06 -3.05 8.81
C ARG A 62 6.02 -3.99 9.42
N LEU A 63 4.85 -4.05 8.78
CA LEU A 63 3.77 -4.93 9.25
C LEU A 63 3.89 -6.35 8.71
N ASP A 64 4.60 -6.54 7.59
CA ASP A 64 4.72 -7.87 7.01
C ASP A 64 5.66 -8.74 7.85
N TYR A 65 5.30 -10.02 7.99
CA TYR A 65 6.15 -10.97 8.75
C TYR A 65 7.30 -11.50 7.90
N ALA A 66 7.23 -11.28 6.60
CA ALA A 66 8.29 -11.54 5.63
C ALA A 66 7.98 -10.63 4.45
N PRO A 67 8.94 -10.33 3.57
CA PRO A 67 8.70 -9.38 2.48
C PRO A 67 7.44 -9.70 1.70
N GLY A 68 6.48 -8.78 1.71
CA GLY A 68 5.21 -8.93 1.00
C GLY A 68 4.22 -9.89 1.62
N LYS A 69 4.51 -10.44 2.80
CA LYS A 69 3.65 -11.43 3.46
C LYS A 69 2.96 -10.80 4.66
N PHE A 70 1.64 -10.76 4.64
CA PHE A 70 0.84 -10.09 5.67
C PHE A 70 -0.13 -11.06 6.32
N LEU A 71 -0.43 -10.81 7.59
CA LEU A 71 -1.47 -11.54 8.30
C LEU A 71 -2.79 -10.82 8.06
N LEU A 72 -3.70 -11.49 7.36
CA LEU A 72 -5.03 -10.94 7.07
C LEU A 72 -6.08 -11.85 7.68
N LYS A 73 -7.10 -11.25 8.30
CA LYS A 73 -8.18 -12.03 8.90
C LYS A 73 -9.42 -11.15 9.02
N ASN A 74 -10.56 -11.63 8.51
CA ASN A 74 -11.86 -10.97 8.70
C ASN A 74 -11.81 -9.47 8.37
N ASP A 75 -11.26 -9.14 7.19
CA ASP A 75 -11.15 -7.75 6.72
C ASP A 75 -10.22 -6.90 7.58
N THR A 76 -9.31 -7.52 8.31
CA THR A 76 -8.30 -6.82 9.08
C THR A 76 -6.91 -7.18 8.60
N LEU A 77 -5.95 -6.32 8.97
CA LEU A 77 -4.53 -6.50 8.73
C LEU A 77 -3.86 -6.49 10.09
N ILE A 78 -3.09 -7.52 10.38
CA ILE A 78 -2.49 -7.70 11.71
C ILE A 78 -0.99 -7.47 11.61
N CYS A 79 -0.46 -6.59 12.46
CA CYS A 79 0.97 -6.39 12.56
C CYS A 79 1.61 -7.61 13.20
N ALA A 80 2.59 -8.19 12.51
CA ALA A 80 3.19 -9.44 12.96
C ALA A 80 4.02 -9.31 14.23
N VAL A 81 4.40 -8.09 14.61
CA VAL A 81 5.30 -7.87 15.74
C VAL A 81 4.56 -7.93 17.07
N HIS A 82 3.46 -7.18 17.22
CA HIS A 82 2.75 -7.10 18.49
C HIS A 82 1.25 -7.31 18.36
N GLY A 83 0.78 -7.80 17.22
CA GLY A 83 -0.62 -8.13 17.06
C GLY A 83 -1.56 -6.95 16.89
N ALA A 84 -1.03 -5.74 16.67
CA ALA A 84 -1.90 -4.60 16.39
C ALA A 84 -2.76 -4.92 15.16
N THR A 85 -4.07 -4.71 15.28
CA THR A 85 -5.03 -5.11 14.26
C THR A 85 -5.69 -3.88 13.66
N PHE A 86 -5.64 -3.79 12.34
CA PHE A 86 -6.13 -2.61 11.61
C PHE A 86 -7.23 -3.03 10.66
N ASN A 87 -8.25 -2.19 10.53
CA ASN A 87 -9.26 -2.39 9.48
C ASN A 87 -8.61 -2.20 8.13
N GLN A 88 -8.87 -3.12 7.19
CA GLN A 88 -8.36 -2.95 5.83
C GLN A 88 -8.99 -1.76 5.12
N ALA A 89 -10.25 -1.46 5.44
CA ALA A 89 -11.00 -0.42 4.73
C ALA A 89 -10.51 0.99 5.03
N ASP A 90 -10.11 1.28 6.27
CA ASP A 90 -9.74 2.65 6.65
C ASP A 90 -8.41 2.74 7.39
N GLY A 91 -7.77 1.61 7.69
CA GLY A 91 -6.49 1.61 8.38
C GLY A 91 -6.57 1.90 9.88
N LEU A 92 -7.78 1.95 10.45
CA LEU A 92 -7.92 2.23 11.87
C LEU A 92 -7.49 1.03 12.71
N CYS A 93 -6.64 1.27 13.70
CA CYS A 93 -6.23 0.23 14.64
C CYS A 93 -7.37 -0.01 15.62
N ILE A 94 -7.92 -1.21 15.62
CA ILE A 94 -9.06 -1.58 16.45
C ILE A 94 -8.69 -2.45 17.63
N ALA A 95 -7.46 -2.94 17.68
CA ALA A 95 -6.99 -3.78 18.78
C ALA A 95 -5.47 -3.71 18.86
N GLY A 96 -4.94 -3.88 20.05
CA GLY A 96 -3.50 -3.90 20.27
C GLY A 96 -2.98 -2.57 20.77
N PRO A 97 -1.65 -2.43 20.82
CA PRO A 97 -1.03 -1.29 21.52
C PRO A 97 -1.27 0.07 20.87
N CYS A 98 -1.60 0.12 19.59
CA CYS A 98 -1.86 1.42 18.93
C CYS A 98 -3.32 1.66 18.66
N ARG A 99 -4.19 1.06 19.44
CA ARG A 99 -5.64 1.21 19.27
C ARG A 99 -6.02 2.69 19.19
N GLY A 100 -6.80 3.02 18.16
CA GLY A 100 -7.23 4.39 17.91
C GLY A 100 -6.36 5.14 16.93
N GLU A 101 -5.18 4.62 16.61
CA GLU A 101 -4.31 5.23 15.60
C GLU A 101 -4.60 4.63 14.23
N HIS A 102 -4.12 5.28 13.19
CA HIS A 102 -4.36 4.84 11.81
C HIS A 102 -3.05 4.55 11.10
N LEU A 103 -3.10 3.59 10.19
CA LEU A 103 -2.07 3.48 9.17
C LEU A 103 -2.17 4.72 8.27
N ARG A 104 -1.04 5.16 7.75
CA ARG A 104 -1.03 6.32 6.87
C ARG A 104 -1.49 5.89 5.48
N THR A 105 -2.57 6.49 5.00
CA THR A 105 -3.14 6.19 3.70
C THR A 105 -2.28 6.79 2.59
N VAL A 106 -2.13 6.06 1.50
CA VAL A 106 -1.44 6.54 0.31
C VAL A 106 -2.43 6.50 -0.85
N ALA A 107 -2.61 7.62 -1.54
CA ALA A 107 -3.54 7.70 -2.65
C ALA A 107 -2.98 6.97 -3.87
N ILE A 108 -3.77 6.08 -4.43
CA ILE A 108 -3.39 5.34 -5.63
C ILE A 108 -4.57 5.30 -6.59
N ARG A 109 -4.29 4.87 -7.82
CA ARG A 109 -5.35 4.62 -8.79
C ARG A 109 -5.04 3.35 -9.56
N VAL A 110 -6.08 2.68 -10.01
CA VAL A 110 -5.97 1.49 -10.87
C VAL A 110 -6.44 1.90 -12.26
N GLU A 111 -5.58 1.71 -13.25
CA GLU A 111 -5.89 2.07 -14.63
C GLU A 111 -6.68 0.97 -15.31
N ASN A 112 -7.32 1.32 -16.43
CA ASN A 112 -8.14 0.35 -17.17
C ASN A 112 -7.35 -0.86 -17.65
N ASP A 113 -6.03 -0.69 -17.84
CA ASP A 113 -5.17 -1.79 -18.28
C ASP A 113 -4.71 -2.69 -17.13
N GLY A 114 -5.18 -2.42 -15.92
CA GLY A 114 -4.83 -3.23 -14.75
C GLY A 114 -3.55 -2.80 -14.06
N THR A 115 -2.96 -1.68 -14.41
CA THR A 115 -1.77 -1.19 -13.70
C THR A 115 -2.18 -0.33 -12.50
N VAL A 116 -1.38 -0.40 -11.44
CA VAL A 116 -1.62 0.35 -10.20
C VAL A 116 -0.56 1.43 -10.10
N HIS A 117 -0.99 2.67 -9.88
CA HIS A 117 -0.10 3.83 -9.84
C HIS A 117 -0.36 4.67 -8.61
N LEU A 118 0.66 5.43 -8.20
CA LEU A 118 0.42 6.50 -7.24
C LEU A 118 -0.51 7.53 -7.88
N ALA A 119 -1.46 8.02 -7.11
CA ALA A 119 -2.33 9.08 -7.60
C ALA A 119 -1.56 10.40 -7.64
N THR A 120 -1.86 11.21 -8.65
CA THR A 120 -1.19 12.49 -8.83
C THR A 120 -1.46 13.39 -7.63
N GLY A 121 -0.44 14.12 -7.23
CA GLY A 121 -0.57 15.02 -6.10
C GLY A 121 -0.40 14.35 -4.77
N ALA A 122 -0.15 13.06 -4.80
CA ALA A 122 0.10 12.33 -3.56
C ALA A 122 1.45 12.69 -2.98
#